data_3f4872568cb2df4c4a273454a92e7c87
#
_entry.id   3f4872568cb2df4c4a273454a92e7c87
#
_cell.length_a   1.000
_cell.length_b   1.000
_cell.length_c   1.000
_cell.angle_alpha   90.00
_cell.angle_beta   90.00
_cell.angle_gamma   90.00
#
_symmetry.space_group_name_H-M   'P 1'
#
loop_
_entity.id
_entity.type
_entity.pdbx_description
1 polymer ?
#
loop_
_entity_poly.entity_id
_entity_poly.type
_entity_poly.pdbx_seq_one_letter_code
_entity_poly.pdbx_strand_id
1 'polypeptide(L)'
;MTKLTLGSYPHMLGFEQLERLLERTAKAGNEGYPPFNIEQTSDHSSRITRAVAGFGEEDLAITVEDRQLVIRGRKRDVGAERVFLHRGIAARQFQRSFVLAEGVEVGEAAMENGLLHVDLTLQRPETVVQTINIRKGVKS
;
A
#
# COMPACT_ATOMS: atom_id res chain seq x y z
N MET A 1 10.11 10.25 17.02
CA MET A 1 8.82 9.77 16.52
C MET A 1 8.65 8.32 16.91
N THR A 2 7.59 8.04 17.64
CA THR A 2 7.37 6.69 18.13
C THR A 2 6.97 5.81 16.97
N LYS A 3 7.79 4.82 16.68
CA LYS A 3 7.47 3.86 15.65
C LYS A 3 6.32 2.99 16.15
N LEU A 4 5.20 3.03 15.49
CA LEU A 4 4.08 2.19 15.82
C LEU A 4 4.44 0.75 15.45
N THR A 5 4.54 -0.10 16.45
CA THR A 5 4.75 -1.52 16.19
C THR A 5 3.39 -2.19 16.19
N LEU A 6 3.03 -2.80 15.06
CA LEU A 6 1.76 -3.50 14.95
C LEU A 6 1.64 -4.66 15.95
N GLY A 7 2.77 -5.16 16.47
CA GLY A 7 2.79 -6.18 17.50
C GLY A 7 2.14 -5.76 18.82
N SER A 8 1.97 -4.47 19.08
CA SER A 8 1.23 -3.99 20.26
C SER A 8 -0.30 -4.07 20.07
N TYR A 9 -0.76 -4.47 18.88
CA TYR A 9 -2.17 -4.59 18.56
C TYR A 9 -2.47 -6.01 18.09
N PRO A 10 -2.68 -6.96 19.03
CA PRO A 10 -2.83 -8.38 18.64
C PRO A 10 -4.03 -8.66 17.73
N HIS A 11 -5.01 -7.77 17.71
CA HIS A 11 -6.16 -7.89 16.81
C HIS A 11 -5.88 -7.44 15.37
N MET A 12 -4.64 -7.02 15.07
CA MET A 12 -4.26 -6.48 13.76
C MET A 12 -3.27 -7.39 13.03
N LEU A 13 -3.46 -8.69 13.15
CA LEU A 13 -2.57 -9.67 12.53
C LEU A 13 -2.39 -9.49 11.02
N GLY A 14 -3.44 -9.05 10.33
CA GLY A 14 -3.36 -8.81 8.90
C GLY A 14 -2.38 -7.69 8.55
N PHE A 15 -2.33 -6.64 9.36
CA PHE A 15 -1.42 -5.54 9.13
C PHE A 15 0.03 -5.88 9.48
N GLU A 16 0.26 -6.76 10.43
CA GLU A 16 1.61 -7.26 10.71
C GLU A 16 2.20 -7.97 9.51
N GLN A 17 1.41 -8.84 8.88
CA GLN A 17 1.83 -9.53 7.67
C GLN A 17 2.09 -8.54 6.53
N LEU A 18 1.22 -7.58 6.38
CA LEU A 18 1.36 -6.54 5.38
C LEU A 18 2.65 -5.75 5.61
N GLU A 19 2.91 -5.34 6.85
CA GLU A 19 4.13 -4.61 7.20
C GLU A 19 5.38 -5.40 6.82
N ARG A 20 5.41 -6.69 7.14
CA ARG A 20 6.55 -7.55 6.80
C ARG A 20 6.75 -7.67 5.30
N LEU A 21 5.68 -7.82 4.57
CA LEU A 21 5.74 -7.92 3.11
C LEU A 21 6.19 -6.60 2.48
N LEU A 22 5.72 -5.49 3.01
CA LEU A 22 6.13 -4.17 2.55
C LEU A 22 7.61 -3.91 2.85
N GLU A 23 8.10 -4.35 4.00
CA GLU A 23 9.51 -4.26 4.33
C GLU A 23 10.37 -5.03 3.34
N ARG A 24 9.95 -6.24 2.98
CA ARG A 24 10.66 -7.03 1.97
C ARG A 24 10.65 -6.34 0.61
N THR A 25 9.52 -5.80 0.22
CA THR A 25 9.39 -5.07 -1.03
C THR A 25 10.30 -3.85 -1.05
N ALA A 26 10.37 -3.13 0.06
CA ALA A 26 11.24 -1.97 0.17
C ALA A 26 12.72 -2.35 0.07
N LYS A 27 13.11 -3.53 0.55
CA LYS A 27 14.49 -4.00 0.49
C LYS A 27 14.88 -4.59 -0.87
N ALA A 28 13.89 -4.95 -1.68
CA ALA A 28 14.14 -5.68 -2.92
C ALA A 28 14.42 -4.80 -4.15
N GLY A 29 14.25 -3.49 -4.05
CA GLY A 29 14.36 -2.60 -5.21
C GLY A 29 15.15 -1.34 -4.94
N ASN A 30 14.91 -0.33 -5.73
CA ASN A 30 15.47 1.00 -5.54
C ASN A 30 14.86 1.63 -4.31
N GLU A 31 15.42 1.27 -3.21
CA GLU A 31 14.89 1.64 -1.91
C GLU A 31 14.83 3.15 -1.74
N GLY A 32 13.71 3.59 -1.24
CA GLY A 32 13.54 4.97 -0.86
C GLY A 32 13.05 5.90 -1.96
N TYR A 33 12.85 5.44 -3.18
CA TYR A 33 12.32 6.33 -4.20
C TYR A 33 11.01 5.80 -4.80
N PRO A 34 9.95 6.61 -4.82
CA PRO A 34 9.82 7.83 -4.00
C PRO A 34 9.72 7.45 -2.51
N PRO A 35 10.16 8.32 -1.59
CA PRO A 35 9.99 8.06 -0.17
C PRO A 35 8.53 7.81 0.18
N PHE A 36 8.27 6.92 1.12
CA PHE A 36 6.92 6.61 1.51
C PHE A 36 6.81 6.36 3.02
N ASN A 37 5.62 6.61 3.53
CA ASN A 37 5.24 6.29 4.90
C ASN A 37 4.07 5.33 4.88
N ILE A 38 4.00 4.48 5.89
CA ILE A 38 2.82 3.66 6.14
C ILE A 38 2.40 3.98 7.57
N GLU A 39 1.17 4.44 7.72
CA GLU A 39 0.63 4.76 9.04
C GLU A 39 -0.65 3.99 9.30
N GLN A 40 -0.88 3.67 10.54
CA GLN A 40 -2.14 3.09 10.97
C GLN A 40 -3.11 4.22 11.29
N THR A 41 -4.25 4.24 10.61
CA THR A 41 -5.24 5.31 10.78
C THR A 41 -6.38 4.89 11.68
N SER A 42 -6.62 3.60 11.84
CA SER A 42 -7.59 3.05 12.78
C SER A 42 -7.25 1.59 13.05
N ASP A 43 -8.08 0.92 13.84
CA ASP A 43 -7.88 -0.52 14.13
C ASP A 43 -7.91 -1.38 12.87
N HIS A 44 -8.57 -0.91 11.83
CA HIS A 44 -8.77 -1.68 10.61
C HIS A 44 -8.35 -0.93 9.35
N SER A 45 -7.61 0.15 9.50
CA SER A 45 -7.20 0.93 8.33
C SER A 45 -5.78 1.43 8.47
N SER A 46 -5.15 1.60 7.34
CA SER A 46 -3.82 2.17 7.22
C SER A 46 -3.75 3.05 5.98
N ARG A 47 -2.70 3.83 5.89
CA ARG A 47 -2.49 4.72 4.77
C ARG A 47 -1.05 4.68 4.33
N ILE A 48 -0.85 4.50 3.03
CA ILE A 48 0.45 4.64 2.40
C ILE A 48 0.53 6.05 1.85
N THR A 49 1.56 6.79 2.22
CA THR A 49 1.79 8.14 1.73
C THR A 49 3.13 8.18 1.01
N ARG A 50 3.14 8.66 -0.22
CA ARG A 50 4.34 8.77 -1.02
C ARG A 50 4.57 10.21 -1.43
N ALA A 51 5.85 10.62 -1.41
CA ALA A 51 6.23 11.92 -1.91
C ALA A 51 6.31 11.85 -3.43
N VAL A 52 5.38 12.53 -4.11
CA VAL A 52 5.27 12.50 -5.58
C VAL A 52 5.35 13.89 -6.19
N ALA A 53 6.08 14.79 -5.55
CA ALA A 53 6.30 16.11 -6.10
C ALA A 53 6.95 16.02 -7.49
N GLY A 54 6.45 16.79 -8.42
CA GLY A 54 6.91 16.74 -9.80
C GLY A 54 6.09 15.81 -10.70
N PHE A 55 5.20 15.01 -10.12
CA PHE A 55 4.27 14.19 -10.89
C PHE A 55 2.89 14.83 -10.89
N GLY A 56 2.25 14.90 -12.05
CA GLY A 56 0.86 15.26 -12.13
C GLY A 56 -0.01 14.03 -11.92
N GLU A 57 -1.29 14.26 -11.69
CA GLU A 57 -2.25 13.16 -11.52
C GLU A 57 -2.24 12.21 -12.72
N GLU A 58 -2.10 12.77 -13.93
CA GLU A 58 -2.04 12.00 -15.16
C GLU A 58 -0.76 11.18 -15.33
N ASP A 59 0.27 11.48 -14.55
CA ASP A 59 1.54 10.75 -14.61
C ASP A 59 1.56 9.55 -13.66
N LEU A 60 0.56 9.40 -12.83
CA LEU A 60 0.49 8.36 -11.82
C LEU A 60 -0.62 7.36 -12.16
N ALA A 61 -0.35 6.10 -11.91
CA ALA A 61 -1.33 5.03 -12.07
C ALA A 61 -1.26 4.11 -10.85
N ILE A 62 -2.42 3.77 -10.32
CA ILE A 62 -2.55 2.87 -9.19
C ILE A 62 -3.45 1.72 -9.63
N THR A 63 -2.94 0.50 -9.51
CA THR A 63 -3.71 -0.69 -9.88
C THR A 63 -3.57 -1.74 -8.79
N VAL A 64 -4.52 -2.67 -8.76
CA VAL A 64 -4.42 -3.87 -7.94
C VAL A 64 -4.36 -5.03 -8.90
N GLU A 65 -3.23 -5.73 -8.88
CA GLU A 65 -2.96 -6.84 -9.79
C GLU A 65 -2.55 -8.06 -8.96
N ASP A 66 -3.36 -9.11 -8.99
CA ASP A 66 -3.05 -10.35 -8.28
C ASP A 66 -2.64 -10.14 -6.82
N ARG A 67 -3.44 -9.44 -6.06
CA ARG A 67 -3.18 -9.09 -4.66
C ARG A 67 -1.95 -8.22 -4.47
N GLN A 68 -1.55 -7.51 -5.50
CA GLN A 68 -0.48 -6.53 -5.39
C GLN A 68 -1.03 -5.15 -5.68
N LEU A 69 -0.74 -4.23 -4.80
CA LEU A 69 -0.97 -2.82 -5.05
C LEU A 69 0.24 -2.31 -5.83
N VAL A 70 0.01 -1.83 -7.04
CA VAL A 70 1.07 -1.34 -7.91
C VAL A 70 0.89 0.16 -8.12
N ILE A 71 1.92 0.91 -7.78
CA ILE A 71 1.94 2.36 -7.98
C ILE A 71 3.01 2.65 -9.01
N ARG A 72 2.61 3.26 -10.12
CA ARG A 72 3.51 3.62 -11.21
C ARG A 72 3.53 5.13 -11.40
N GLY A 73 4.73 5.66 -11.55
CA GLY A 73 4.93 7.05 -11.92
C GLY A 73 5.65 7.12 -13.25
N ARG A 74 5.12 7.88 -14.19
CA ARG A 74 5.70 8.05 -15.49
C ARG A 74 6.60 9.27 -15.50
N LYS A 75 7.79 9.14 -16.08
CA LYS A 75 8.72 10.25 -16.18
C LYS A 75 8.17 11.29 -17.15
N ARG A 76 8.09 12.53 -16.68
CA ARG A 76 7.79 13.67 -17.54
C ARG A 76 9.07 14.18 -18.16
N ASP A 77 9.01 14.42 -19.46
CA ASP A 77 10.08 15.11 -20.16
C ASP A 77 9.83 16.62 -20.11
N VAL A 78 9.77 17.14 -18.89
CA VAL A 78 9.51 18.55 -18.65
C VAL A 78 10.84 19.22 -18.36
N GLY A 79 11.50 19.76 -19.33
CA GLY A 79 12.71 20.50 -19.07
C GLY A 79 13.81 20.31 -20.07
N ALA A 80 13.48 19.68 -21.20
CA ALA A 80 14.42 19.57 -22.30
C ALA A 80 14.93 20.94 -22.76
N GLU A 81 14.17 22.01 -22.53
CA GLU A 81 14.54 23.37 -22.90
C GLU A 81 15.13 24.19 -21.76
N ARG A 82 15.21 23.61 -20.55
CA ARG A 82 15.73 24.32 -19.39
C ARG A 82 17.18 24.00 -19.16
N VAL A 83 17.96 25.04 -18.91
CA VAL A 83 19.36 24.88 -18.51
C VAL A 83 19.44 25.09 -17.01
N PHE A 84 19.78 24.02 -16.28
CA PHE A 84 19.91 24.08 -14.83
C PHE A 84 21.35 24.34 -14.45
N LEU A 85 21.60 25.32 -13.62
CA LEU A 85 22.93 25.49 -13.00
C LEU A 85 23.15 24.43 -11.91
N HIS A 86 22.05 23.99 -11.29
CA HIS A 86 22.07 22.89 -10.34
C HIS A 86 20.69 22.26 -10.37
N ARG A 87 20.64 20.93 -10.37
CA ARG A 87 19.38 20.20 -10.35
C ARG A 87 19.39 19.16 -9.25
N GLY A 88 18.77 19.52 -8.10
CA GLY A 88 18.64 18.61 -6.98
C GLY A 88 17.28 17.88 -6.95
N ILE A 89 16.30 18.39 -7.68
CA ILE A 89 14.96 17.80 -7.73
C ILE A 89 14.71 17.28 -9.13
N ALA A 90 14.47 16.00 -9.25
CA ALA A 90 14.11 15.37 -10.52
C ALA A 90 13.08 14.27 -10.28
N ALA A 91 11.94 14.39 -10.96
CA ALA A 91 10.95 13.33 -10.95
C ALA A 91 11.45 12.19 -11.83
N ARG A 92 11.58 11.00 -11.27
CA ARG A 92 12.06 9.81 -11.98
C ARG A 92 10.93 8.80 -12.11
N GLN A 93 10.90 8.14 -13.25
CA GLN A 93 9.97 7.04 -13.45
C GLN A 93 10.18 5.97 -12.37
N PHE A 94 9.09 5.47 -11.83
CA PHE A 94 9.16 4.43 -10.81
C PHE A 94 7.99 3.47 -10.92
N GLN A 95 8.19 2.29 -10.34
CA GLN A 95 7.14 1.31 -10.16
C GLN A 95 7.37 0.64 -8.82
N ARG A 96 6.34 0.63 -7.99
CA ARG A 96 6.38 -0.02 -6.68
C ARG A 96 5.20 -0.95 -6.53
N SER A 97 5.50 -2.16 -6.06
CA SER A 97 4.48 -3.16 -5.79
C SER A 97 4.47 -3.49 -4.31
N PHE A 98 3.28 -3.57 -3.74
CA PHE A 98 3.07 -3.96 -2.35
C PHE A 98 2.16 -5.17 -2.33
N VAL A 99 2.65 -6.27 -1.76
CA VAL A 99 1.83 -7.48 -1.65
C VAL A 99 0.79 -7.28 -0.55
N LEU A 100 -0.47 -7.48 -0.89
CA LEU A 100 -1.57 -7.32 0.04
C LEU A 100 -1.87 -8.64 0.73
N ALA A 101 -1.98 -8.59 2.06
CA ALA A 101 -2.42 -9.75 2.82
C ALA A 101 -3.91 -10.02 2.53
N GLU A 102 -4.33 -11.24 2.80
CA GLU A 102 -5.73 -11.61 2.65
C GLU A 102 -6.62 -10.71 3.51
N GLY A 103 -7.69 -10.21 2.93
CA GLY A 103 -8.62 -9.32 3.61
C GLY A 103 -8.25 -7.85 3.54
N VAL A 104 -7.10 -7.50 2.99
CA VAL A 104 -6.73 -6.11 2.80
C VAL A 104 -7.27 -5.61 1.48
N GLU A 105 -8.01 -4.52 1.53
CA GLU A 105 -8.58 -3.89 0.34
C GLU A 105 -8.04 -2.48 0.18
N VAL A 106 -7.87 -2.07 -1.06
CA VAL A 106 -7.46 -0.71 -1.39
C VAL A 106 -8.70 0.16 -1.48
N GLY A 107 -8.71 1.24 -0.73
CA GLY A 107 -9.80 2.20 -0.74
C GLY A 107 -9.51 3.36 -1.70
N GLU A 108 -9.63 4.56 -1.19
CA GLU A 108 -9.43 5.75 -2.01
C GLU A 108 -7.96 6.13 -2.13
N ALA A 109 -7.64 6.77 -3.24
CA ALA A 109 -6.35 7.41 -3.44
C ALA A 109 -6.57 8.89 -3.71
N ALA A 110 -5.73 9.72 -3.12
CA ALA A 110 -5.83 11.16 -3.28
C ALA A 110 -4.46 11.81 -3.35
N MET A 111 -4.36 12.89 -4.10
CA MET A 111 -3.15 13.70 -4.14
C MET A 111 -3.38 15.01 -3.41
N GLU A 112 -2.44 15.38 -2.58
CA GLU A 112 -2.52 16.61 -1.81
C GLU A 112 -1.11 17.09 -1.47
N ASN A 113 -0.82 18.34 -1.80
CA ASN A 113 0.45 18.97 -1.44
C ASN A 113 1.70 18.18 -1.83
N GLY A 114 1.69 17.60 -3.03
CA GLY A 114 2.82 16.80 -3.50
C GLY A 114 2.92 15.41 -2.87
N LEU A 115 1.88 14.99 -2.17
CA LEU A 115 1.80 13.66 -1.56
C LEU A 115 0.68 12.87 -2.18
N LEU A 116 0.93 11.58 -2.38
CA LEU A 116 -0.08 10.62 -2.79
C LEU A 116 -0.45 9.78 -1.59
N HIS A 117 -1.73 9.77 -1.24
CA HIS A 117 -2.27 8.97 -0.15
C HIS A 117 -3.09 7.83 -0.72
N VAL A 118 -2.82 6.62 -0.27
CA VAL A 118 -3.60 5.43 -0.64
C VAL A 118 -4.09 4.78 0.64
N ASP A 119 -5.40 4.71 0.81
CA ASP A 119 -6.02 4.12 2.00
C ASP A 119 -6.22 2.63 1.82
N LEU A 120 -5.89 1.88 2.86
CA LEU A 120 -6.07 0.43 2.92
C LEU A 120 -6.98 0.10 4.09
N THR A 121 -7.85 -0.87 3.90
CA THR A 121 -8.71 -1.38 4.97
C THR A 121 -8.52 -2.87 5.11
N LEU A 122 -8.57 -3.34 6.35
CA LEU A 122 -8.54 -4.77 6.64
C LEU A 122 -9.98 -5.23 6.87
N GLN A 123 -10.46 -6.05 5.95
CA GLN A 123 -11.77 -6.66 6.09
C GLN A 123 -11.60 -7.93 6.91
N ARG A 124 -12.17 -7.94 8.11
CA ARG A 124 -12.21 -9.17 8.88
C ARG A 124 -13.25 -10.08 8.25
N PRO A 125 -12.90 -11.33 7.95
CA PRO A 125 -13.92 -12.29 7.54
C PRO A 125 -14.93 -12.38 8.67
N GLU A 126 -16.20 -12.20 8.34
CA GLU A 126 -17.26 -12.42 9.31
C GLU A 126 -17.15 -13.86 9.80
N THR A 127 -17.21 -14.04 11.11
CA THR A 127 -17.24 -15.37 11.66
C THR A 127 -18.58 -16.01 11.27
N VAL A 128 -18.53 -16.84 10.24
CA VAL A 128 -19.70 -17.57 9.83
C VAL A 128 -19.80 -18.81 10.69
N VAL A 129 -20.74 -18.81 11.60
CA VAL A 129 -21.02 -20.00 12.41
C VAL A 129 -21.97 -20.86 11.61
N GLN A 130 -21.46 -22.02 11.21
CA GLN A 130 -22.27 -23.00 10.52
C GLN A 130 -22.55 -24.16 11.47
N THR A 131 -23.83 -24.37 11.75
CA THR A 131 -24.26 -25.50 12.54
C THR A 131 -24.52 -26.68 11.64
N ILE A 132 -23.82 -27.76 11.89
CA ILE A 132 -23.98 -28.98 11.11
C ILE A 132 -24.91 -29.93 11.87
N ASN A 133 -25.99 -30.32 11.23
CA ASN A 133 -26.93 -31.24 11.83
C ASN A 133 -26.36 -32.66 11.84
N ILE A 134 -26.45 -33.29 13.00
CA ILE A 134 -26.00 -34.67 13.12
C ILE A 134 -27.16 -35.58 12.71
N ARG A 135 -26.95 -36.36 11.68
CA ARG A 135 -27.94 -37.30 11.21
C ARG A 135 -27.70 -38.66 11.87
N LYS A 136 -28.75 -39.26 12.35
CA LYS A 136 -28.66 -40.60 12.91
C LYS A 136 -28.13 -41.57 11.86
N GLY A 137 -27.11 -42.34 12.22
CA GLY A 137 -26.49 -43.27 11.29
C GLY A 137 -27.52 -44.18 10.63
N VAL A 138 -27.34 -44.34 9.31
CA VAL A 138 -28.22 -45.22 8.56
C VAL A 138 -27.78 -46.64 8.79
N LYS A 139 -28.69 -47.48 9.28
CA LYS A 139 -28.43 -48.92 9.33
C LYS A 139 -28.36 -49.45 7.94
N SER A 140 -27.21 -49.97 7.62
CA SER A 140 -27.06 -50.68 6.36
C SER A 140 -27.59 -52.09 6.51
#